data_2d51ad766801b1fd08ab993b36c925fe
#
_entry.id   2d51ad766801b1fd08ab993b36c925fe
#
_cell.length_a   1.000
_cell.length_b   1.000
_cell.length_c   1.000
_cell.angle_alpha   90.00
_cell.angle_beta   90.00
_cell.angle_gamma   90.00
#
_symmetry.space_group_name_H-M   'P 1'
#
loop_
_entity.id
_entity.type
_entity.pdbx_description
1 polymer ?
#
loop_
_entity_poly.entity_id
_entity_poly.type
_entity_poly.pdbx_seq_one_letter_code
_entity_poly.pdbx_strand_id
1 'polypeptide(L)'
;MKDSVQTFLVIALVFLTSIYVIMTCMSYEENIEALEQELELQTDSLNCIIDSLMLKIDTLTWENEIWDFNIQNNTTHLLSALMFVESGNNDSAHAIGEDAVGCLQIRKTMVDDVNRILKRQGKEHRFTYDDRWLRQKSIQMFDIYCKHYGLTTAEEIARCWNGGPRGMDKEATSYYWNKVQDHLDS
;
A
#
# COMPACT_ATOMS: atom_id res chain seq x y z
N MET A 1 -21.85 -40.10 -80.08
CA MET A 1 -22.23 -38.66 -79.84
C MET A 1 -22.79 -38.40 -78.46
N LYS A 2 -23.62 -39.25 -77.87
CA LYS A 2 -24.14 -39.05 -76.48
C LYS A 2 -23.03 -39.09 -75.39
N ASP A 3 -22.07 -40.02 -75.50
CA ASP A 3 -21.00 -40.21 -74.52
C ASP A 3 -19.97 -39.04 -74.53
N SER A 4 -19.71 -38.42 -75.65
CA SER A 4 -18.80 -37.28 -75.74
C SER A 4 -19.39 -36.02 -75.13
N VAL A 5 -20.72 -35.82 -75.17
CA VAL A 5 -21.43 -34.70 -74.56
C VAL A 5 -21.47 -34.87 -73.01
N GLN A 6 -21.69 -36.11 -72.55
CA GLN A 6 -21.68 -36.42 -71.14
C GLN A 6 -20.28 -36.23 -70.55
N THR A 7 -19.24 -36.67 -71.20
CA THR A 7 -17.85 -36.43 -70.76
C THR A 7 -17.50 -34.94 -70.71
N PHE A 8 -17.95 -34.17 -71.67
CA PHE A 8 -17.71 -32.71 -71.71
C PHE A 8 -18.43 -32.00 -70.56
N LEU A 9 -19.68 -32.40 -70.25
CA LEU A 9 -20.45 -31.89 -69.13
C LEU A 9 -19.79 -32.17 -67.76
N VAL A 10 -19.26 -33.37 -67.58
CA VAL A 10 -18.55 -33.76 -66.34
C VAL A 10 -17.27 -32.94 -66.18
N ILE A 11 -16.46 -32.76 -67.24
CA ILE A 11 -15.25 -31.96 -67.22
C ILE A 11 -15.59 -30.50 -66.90
N ALA A 12 -16.63 -29.93 -67.51
CA ALA A 12 -17.07 -28.57 -67.26
C ALA A 12 -17.54 -28.38 -65.81
N LEU A 13 -18.25 -29.37 -65.22
CA LEU A 13 -18.68 -29.32 -63.83
C LEU A 13 -17.51 -29.38 -62.86
N VAL A 14 -16.52 -30.26 -63.13
CA VAL A 14 -15.29 -30.32 -62.30
C VAL A 14 -14.51 -29.01 -62.34
N PHE A 15 -14.43 -28.38 -63.52
CA PHE A 15 -13.73 -27.11 -63.72
C PHE A 15 -14.43 -25.97 -62.94
N LEU A 16 -15.77 -25.90 -63.00
CA LEU A 16 -16.59 -24.91 -62.29
C LEU A 16 -16.50 -25.09 -60.76
N THR A 17 -16.52 -26.35 -60.30
CA THR A 17 -16.35 -26.61 -58.85
C THR A 17 -14.97 -26.27 -58.36
N SER A 18 -13.92 -26.52 -59.16
CA SER A 18 -12.56 -26.13 -58.82
C SER A 18 -12.39 -24.61 -58.73
N ILE A 19 -12.96 -23.87 -59.70
CA ILE A 19 -12.95 -22.39 -59.64
C ILE A 19 -13.69 -21.89 -58.42
N TYR A 20 -14.85 -22.46 -58.07
CA TYR A 20 -15.61 -22.08 -56.89
C TYR A 20 -14.82 -22.32 -55.60
N VAL A 21 -14.14 -23.46 -55.47
CA VAL A 21 -13.28 -23.76 -54.31
C VAL A 21 -12.12 -22.78 -54.24
N ILE A 22 -11.47 -22.45 -55.34
CA ILE A 22 -10.37 -21.48 -55.34
C ILE A 22 -10.86 -20.09 -54.92
N MET A 23 -12.00 -19.63 -55.44
CA MET A 23 -12.56 -18.31 -55.05
C MET A 23 -12.96 -18.26 -53.59
N THR A 24 -13.52 -19.36 -53.06
CA THR A 24 -13.84 -19.42 -51.61
C THR A 24 -12.57 -19.42 -50.75
N CYS A 25 -11.52 -20.15 -51.13
CA CYS A 25 -10.24 -20.13 -50.42
C CYS A 25 -9.61 -18.72 -50.40
N MET A 26 -9.58 -18.02 -51.53
CA MET A 26 -9.07 -16.63 -51.60
C MET A 26 -9.85 -15.68 -50.72
N SER A 27 -11.19 -15.79 -50.71
CA SER A 27 -12.04 -14.98 -49.81
C SER A 27 -11.78 -15.28 -48.33
N TYR A 28 -11.46 -16.52 -47.96
CA TYR A 28 -11.08 -16.87 -46.57
C TYR A 28 -9.70 -16.29 -46.20
N GLU A 29 -8.71 -16.33 -47.13
CA GLU A 29 -7.40 -15.76 -46.91
C GLU A 29 -7.48 -14.23 -46.66
N GLU A 30 -8.24 -13.49 -47.48
CA GLU A 30 -8.47 -12.06 -47.29
C GLU A 30 -9.12 -11.73 -45.93
N ASN A 31 -10.09 -12.57 -45.48
CA ASN A 31 -10.73 -12.40 -44.18
C ASN A 31 -9.75 -12.68 -43.02
N ILE A 32 -8.87 -13.67 -43.16
CA ILE A 32 -7.85 -13.99 -42.15
C ILE A 32 -6.86 -12.82 -42.03
N GLU A 33 -6.33 -12.30 -43.15
CA GLU A 33 -5.44 -11.15 -43.12
C GLU A 33 -6.08 -9.92 -42.48
N ALA A 34 -7.35 -9.64 -42.77
CA ALA A 34 -8.08 -8.53 -42.12
C ALA A 34 -8.22 -8.70 -40.60
N LEU A 35 -8.49 -9.94 -40.15
CA LEU A 35 -8.59 -10.25 -38.71
C LEU A 35 -7.24 -10.16 -38.01
N GLU A 36 -6.15 -10.59 -38.68
CA GLU A 36 -4.80 -10.46 -38.14
C GLU A 36 -4.41 -8.99 -37.96
N GLN A 37 -4.72 -8.13 -38.94
CA GLN A 37 -4.46 -6.69 -38.84
C GLN A 37 -5.27 -6.03 -37.72
N GLU A 38 -6.52 -6.42 -37.56
CA GLU A 38 -7.36 -5.90 -36.46
C GLU A 38 -6.80 -6.34 -35.10
N LEU A 39 -6.35 -7.59 -34.97
CA LEU A 39 -5.74 -8.12 -33.75
C LEU A 39 -4.43 -7.41 -33.42
N GLU A 40 -3.60 -7.13 -34.40
CA GLU A 40 -2.34 -6.40 -34.24
C GLU A 40 -2.62 -4.97 -33.73
N LEU A 41 -3.57 -4.24 -34.31
CA LEU A 41 -3.99 -2.91 -33.86
C LEU A 41 -4.52 -2.91 -32.42
N GLN A 42 -5.30 -3.92 -32.06
CA GLN A 42 -5.81 -4.06 -30.69
C GLN A 42 -4.67 -4.35 -29.71
N THR A 43 -3.72 -5.19 -30.10
CA THR A 43 -2.55 -5.53 -29.28
C THR A 43 -1.67 -4.30 -29.03
N ASP A 44 -1.41 -3.49 -30.04
CA ASP A 44 -0.65 -2.25 -29.92
C ASP A 44 -1.35 -1.23 -29.02
N SER A 45 -2.66 -1.12 -29.15
CA SER A 45 -3.47 -0.25 -28.26
C SER A 45 -3.40 -0.70 -26.81
N LEU A 46 -3.49 -2.01 -26.55
CA LEU A 46 -3.36 -2.57 -25.18
C LEU A 46 -1.96 -2.35 -24.61
N ASN A 47 -0.92 -2.54 -25.41
CA ASN A 47 0.46 -2.30 -25.00
C ASN A 47 0.68 -0.82 -24.60
N CYS A 48 0.13 0.11 -25.36
CA CYS A 48 0.19 1.54 -25.02
C CYS A 48 -0.49 1.86 -23.67
N ILE A 49 -1.63 1.21 -23.38
CA ILE A 49 -2.33 1.36 -22.10
C ILE A 49 -1.49 0.75 -20.96
N ILE A 50 -0.89 -0.41 -21.17
CA ILE A 50 -0.03 -1.07 -20.18
C ILE A 50 1.16 -0.18 -19.84
N ASP A 51 1.85 0.38 -20.83
CA ASP A 51 2.99 1.26 -20.63
C ASP A 51 2.60 2.53 -19.84
N SER A 52 1.44 3.11 -20.16
CA SER A 52 0.90 4.26 -19.44
C SER A 52 0.58 3.93 -17.98
N LEU A 53 0.01 2.75 -17.71
CA LEU A 53 -0.28 2.28 -16.36
C LEU A 53 1.00 1.97 -15.57
N MET A 54 2.00 1.37 -16.19
CA MET A 54 3.30 1.11 -15.55
C MET A 54 3.98 2.40 -15.14
N LEU A 55 4.01 3.42 -16.02
CA LEU A 55 4.56 4.73 -15.69
C LEU A 55 3.82 5.38 -14.50
N LYS A 56 2.51 5.22 -14.42
CA LYS A 56 1.71 5.74 -13.31
C LYS A 56 1.97 5.00 -12.00
N ILE A 57 2.19 3.68 -12.06
CA ILE A 57 2.57 2.87 -10.90
C ILE A 57 3.94 3.30 -10.39
N ASP A 58 4.93 3.48 -11.28
CA ASP A 58 6.27 3.94 -10.91
C ASP A 58 6.23 5.31 -10.24
N THR A 59 5.43 6.24 -10.76
CA THR A 59 5.24 7.57 -10.19
C THR A 59 4.64 7.49 -8.77
N LEU A 60 3.57 6.69 -8.59
CA LEU A 60 2.93 6.51 -7.28
C LEU A 60 3.85 5.81 -6.28
N THR A 61 4.67 4.86 -6.73
CA THR A 61 5.66 4.17 -5.88
C THR A 61 6.72 5.15 -5.40
N TRP A 62 7.25 5.98 -6.31
CA TRP A 62 8.22 7.04 -5.98
C TRP A 62 7.64 8.07 -5.00
N GLU A 63 6.41 8.52 -5.19
CA GLU A 63 5.74 9.45 -4.28
C GLU A 63 5.55 8.83 -2.89
N ASN A 64 5.20 7.55 -2.79
CA ASN A 64 5.08 6.82 -1.53
C ASN A 64 6.43 6.66 -0.82
N GLU A 65 7.51 6.35 -1.56
CA GLU A 65 8.86 6.25 -0.98
C GLU A 65 9.34 7.59 -0.41
N ILE A 66 9.08 8.71 -1.10
CA ILE A 66 9.38 10.06 -0.58
C ILE A 66 8.53 10.38 0.65
N TRP A 67 7.25 10.02 0.64
CA TRP A 67 6.36 10.20 1.79
C TRP A 67 6.86 9.42 3.01
N ASP A 68 7.18 8.15 2.85
CA ASP A 68 7.68 7.29 3.91
C ASP A 68 9.03 7.79 4.45
N PHE A 69 9.93 8.26 3.58
CA PHE A 69 11.21 8.84 3.98
C PHE A 69 11.05 10.12 4.82
N ASN A 70 10.17 11.03 4.41
CA ASN A 70 9.91 12.28 5.13
C ASN A 70 9.19 12.04 6.45
N ILE A 71 8.22 11.10 6.48
CA ILE A 71 7.54 10.71 7.73
C ILE A 71 8.53 10.03 8.67
N GLN A 72 9.39 9.11 8.19
CA GLN A 72 10.35 8.43 9.04
C GLN A 72 11.36 9.40 9.69
N ASN A 73 11.88 10.37 8.95
CA ASN A 73 12.81 11.35 9.50
C ASN A 73 12.15 12.25 10.55
N ASN A 74 10.98 12.81 10.25
CA ASN A 74 10.24 13.63 11.22
C ASN A 74 9.78 12.82 12.44
N THR A 75 9.35 11.57 12.23
CA THR A 75 8.92 10.69 13.32
C THR A 75 10.11 10.27 14.19
N THR A 76 11.28 10.07 13.63
CA THR A 76 12.49 9.71 14.39
C THR A 76 12.91 10.84 15.32
N HIS A 77 12.94 12.10 14.86
CA HIS A 77 13.23 13.27 15.69
C HIS A 77 12.19 13.46 16.78
N LEU A 78 10.90 13.40 16.43
CA LEU A 78 9.81 13.50 17.39
C LEU A 78 9.87 12.39 18.44
N LEU A 79 10.10 11.14 18.01
CA LEU A 79 10.20 10.00 18.93
C LEU A 79 11.37 10.15 19.91
N SER A 80 12.51 10.69 19.45
CA SER A 80 13.65 11.01 20.31
C SER A 80 13.30 12.08 21.35
N ALA A 81 12.62 13.15 20.93
CA ALA A 81 12.15 14.20 21.84
C ALA A 81 11.15 13.68 22.87
N LEU A 82 10.20 12.84 22.43
CA LEU A 82 9.24 12.17 23.34
C LEU A 82 9.94 11.30 24.37
N MET A 83 10.86 10.44 23.96
CA MET A 83 11.63 9.57 24.87
C MET A 83 12.44 10.40 25.87
N PHE A 84 12.97 11.55 25.44
CA PHE A 84 13.70 12.43 26.34
C PHE A 84 12.77 13.06 27.38
N VAL A 85 11.62 13.58 26.97
CA VAL A 85 10.65 14.21 27.88
C VAL A 85 10.04 13.20 28.85
N GLU A 86 9.79 11.95 28.39
CA GLU A 86 9.18 10.90 29.22
C GLU A 86 10.13 10.29 30.24
N SER A 87 11.39 10.05 29.88
CA SER A 87 12.31 9.26 30.70
C SER A 87 13.76 9.74 30.71
N GLY A 88 14.10 10.84 30.01
CA GLY A 88 15.49 11.18 29.75
C GLY A 88 16.16 10.12 28.82
N ASN A 89 15.38 9.51 27.94
CA ASN A 89 15.83 8.46 27.02
C ASN A 89 16.32 7.17 27.73
N ASN A 90 15.76 6.86 28.91
CA ASN A 90 16.17 5.73 29.76
C ASN A 90 15.20 4.56 29.63
N ASP A 91 15.69 3.39 29.11
CA ASP A 91 14.89 2.18 28.94
C ASP A 91 14.48 1.53 30.27
N SER A 92 15.20 1.81 31.37
CA SER A 92 14.92 1.28 32.70
C SER A 92 14.10 2.24 33.58
N ALA A 93 13.59 3.35 33.03
CA ALA A 93 12.79 4.29 33.78
C ALA A 93 11.48 3.67 34.25
N HIS A 94 11.10 3.93 35.50
CA HIS A 94 9.87 3.43 36.14
C HIS A 94 9.20 4.48 37.01
N ALA A 95 8.06 4.99 36.59
CA ALA A 95 7.20 5.82 37.40
C ALA A 95 6.26 4.91 38.25
N ILE A 96 6.72 4.50 39.41
CA ILE A 96 6.07 3.49 40.26
C ILE A 96 4.60 3.83 40.54
N GLY A 97 4.30 5.10 40.81
CA GLY A 97 2.92 5.54 41.15
C GLY A 97 1.93 5.45 40.00
N GLU A 98 2.43 5.38 38.73
CA GLU A 98 1.61 5.36 37.55
C GLU A 98 1.74 4.03 36.78
N ASP A 99 2.62 3.14 37.21
CA ASP A 99 3.01 1.91 36.49
C ASP A 99 3.40 2.19 35.01
N ALA A 100 4.06 3.34 34.80
CA ALA A 100 4.60 3.72 33.51
C ALA A 100 6.09 3.35 33.42
N VAL A 101 6.50 2.64 32.38
CA VAL A 101 7.83 2.06 32.30
C VAL A 101 8.47 2.23 30.91
N GLY A 102 9.81 2.16 30.91
CA GLY A 102 10.62 2.19 29.70
C GLY A 102 10.83 3.58 29.12
N CYS A 103 11.49 3.67 27.97
CA CYS A 103 11.85 4.95 27.35
C CYS A 103 10.66 5.85 27.02
N LEU A 104 9.50 5.27 26.70
CA LEU A 104 8.26 5.97 26.35
C LEU A 104 7.23 6.01 27.48
N GLN A 105 7.60 5.58 28.70
CA GLN A 105 6.73 5.55 29.87
C GLN A 105 5.36 4.94 29.60
N ILE A 106 5.37 3.75 28.97
CA ILE A 106 4.16 3.05 28.57
C ILE A 106 3.46 2.45 29.78
N ARG A 107 2.16 2.70 29.93
CA ARG A 107 1.28 2.10 30.94
C ARG A 107 0.65 0.82 30.42
N LYS A 108 0.20 -0.08 31.32
CA LYS A 108 -0.52 -1.31 30.94
C LYS A 108 -1.75 -1.05 30.06
N THR A 109 -2.48 0.03 30.36
CA THR A 109 -3.65 0.45 29.56
C THR A 109 -3.33 0.72 28.10
N MET A 110 -2.11 1.22 27.80
CA MET A 110 -1.66 1.41 26.42
C MET A 110 -1.41 0.06 25.74
N VAL A 111 -0.79 -0.91 26.43
CA VAL A 111 -0.58 -2.27 25.90
C VAL A 111 -1.95 -2.91 25.56
N ASP A 112 -2.92 -2.77 26.45
CA ASP A 112 -4.27 -3.30 26.24
C ASP A 112 -4.95 -2.65 25.05
N ASP A 113 -4.76 -1.34 24.84
CA ASP A 113 -5.32 -0.61 23.70
C ASP A 113 -4.67 -1.07 22.40
N VAL A 114 -3.35 -1.14 22.33
CA VAL A 114 -2.61 -1.64 21.17
C VAL A 114 -3.03 -3.08 20.82
N ASN A 115 -3.15 -3.95 21.82
CA ASN A 115 -3.60 -5.32 21.60
C ASN A 115 -5.03 -5.40 21.08
N ARG A 116 -5.92 -4.49 21.51
CA ARG A 116 -7.28 -4.36 20.99
C ARG A 116 -7.29 -3.88 19.53
N ILE A 117 -6.40 -2.94 19.19
CA ILE A 117 -6.21 -2.47 17.81
C ILE A 117 -5.78 -3.63 16.93
N LEU A 118 -4.73 -4.37 17.31
CA LEU A 118 -4.24 -5.53 16.58
C LEU A 118 -5.32 -6.60 16.38
N LYS A 119 -6.12 -6.87 17.42
CA LYS A 119 -7.25 -7.81 17.33
C LYS A 119 -8.28 -7.38 16.29
N ARG A 120 -8.63 -6.08 16.26
CA ARG A 120 -9.58 -5.53 15.26
C ARG A 120 -9.04 -5.61 13.82
N GLN A 121 -7.72 -5.56 13.66
CA GLN A 121 -7.03 -5.70 12.38
C GLN A 121 -6.81 -7.17 11.96
N GLY A 122 -7.27 -8.15 12.74
CA GLY A 122 -7.08 -9.57 12.45
C GLY A 122 -5.64 -10.06 12.63
N LYS A 123 -4.79 -9.29 13.33
CA LYS A 123 -3.40 -9.69 13.60
C LYS A 123 -3.36 -10.67 14.79
N GLU A 124 -2.52 -11.70 14.69
CA GLU A 124 -2.34 -12.70 15.77
C GLU A 124 -1.40 -12.23 16.87
N HIS A 125 -0.40 -11.42 16.50
CA HIS A 125 0.60 -10.91 17.45
C HIS A 125 -0.04 -10.13 18.59
N ARG A 126 0.48 -10.31 19.82
CA ARG A 126 0.10 -9.56 21.03
C ARG A 126 1.35 -9.16 21.80
N PHE A 127 1.30 -7.94 22.36
CA PHE A 127 2.31 -7.47 23.29
C PHE A 127 1.99 -7.94 24.72
N THR A 128 3.02 -8.25 25.48
CA THR A 128 2.95 -8.47 26.91
C THR A 128 3.22 -7.17 27.69
N TYR A 129 2.91 -7.14 28.98
CA TYR A 129 3.27 -5.97 29.79
C TYR A 129 4.76 -5.77 29.96
N ASP A 130 5.56 -6.85 29.87
CA ASP A 130 7.02 -6.80 29.98
C ASP A 130 7.67 -6.23 28.69
N ASP A 131 7.00 -6.29 27.56
CA ASP A 131 7.47 -5.69 26.30
C ASP A 131 7.68 -4.17 26.40
N ARG A 132 7.06 -3.49 27.38
CA ARG A 132 7.23 -2.06 27.66
C ARG A 132 8.67 -1.67 28.05
N TRP A 133 9.44 -2.62 28.59
CA TRP A 133 10.84 -2.41 28.94
C TRP A 133 11.80 -2.51 27.76
N LEU A 134 11.32 -3.03 26.62
CA LEU A 134 12.09 -3.23 25.42
C LEU A 134 11.86 -2.06 24.46
N ARG A 135 12.89 -1.22 24.25
CA ARG A 135 12.83 -0.03 23.38
C ARG A 135 12.14 -0.31 22.04
N GLN A 136 12.56 -1.36 21.32
CA GLN A 136 12.00 -1.74 20.04
C GLN A 136 10.50 -2.06 20.11
N LYS A 137 10.06 -2.73 21.16
CA LYS A 137 8.65 -3.06 21.38
C LYS A 137 7.83 -1.82 21.75
N SER A 138 8.40 -0.93 22.55
CA SER A 138 7.80 0.38 22.87
C SER A 138 7.59 1.23 21.62
N ILE A 139 8.56 1.27 20.71
CA ILE A 139 8.46 1.97 19.41
C ILE A 139 7.38 1.33 18.53
N GLN A 140 7.32 -0.01 18.47
CA GLN A 140 6.28 -0.71 17.71
C GLN A 140 4.86 -0.39 18.24
N MET A 141 4.68 -0.37 19.57
CA MET A 141 3.41 -0.01 20.18
C MET A 141 3.02 1.45 19.87
N PHE A 142 3.98 2.37 19.94
CA PHE A 142 3.81 3.77 19.56
C PHE A 142 3.33 3.92 18.10
N ASP A 143 4.00 3.24 17.18
CA ASP A 143 3.70 3.28 15.74
C ASP A 143 2.28 2.77 15.43
N ILE A 144 1.91 1.63 16.04
CA ILE A 144 0.56 1.05 15.89
C ILE A 144 -0.51 2.02 16.43
N TYR A 145 -0.25 2.65 17.57
CA TYR A 145 -1.14 3.63 18.17
C TYR A 145 -1.33 4.85 17.26
N CYS A 146 -0.24 5.50 16.84
CA CYS A 146 -0.30 6.69 16.00
C CYS A 146 -1.00 6.42 14.66
N LYS A 147 -0.68 5.31 14.00
CA LYS A 147 -1.34 4.90 12.75
C LYS A 147 -2.84 4.63 12.93
N HIS A 148 -3.22 3.97 14.01
CA HIS A 148 -4.63 3.64 14.27
C HIS A 148 -5.49 4.88 14.49
N TYR A 149 -4.97 5.86 15.21
CA TYR A 149 -5.70 7.10 15.50
C TYR A 149 -5.51 8.19 14.43
N GLY A 150 -4.76 7.90 13.35
CA GLY A 150 -4.55 8.81 12.24
C GLY A 150 -3.81 10.09 12.63
N LEU A 151 -2.88 10.00 13.60
CA LEU A 151 -2.11 11.14 14.09
C LEU A 151 -1.03 11.48 13.05
N THR A 152 -1.02 12.71 12.55
CA THR A 152 -0.20 13.11 11.41
C THR A 152 0.79 14.25 11.72
N THR A 153 0.49 15.09 12.70
CA THR A 153 1.36 16.19 13.11
C THR A 153 2.10 15.87 14.39
N ALA A 154 3.27 16.48 14.60
CA ALA A 154 4.06 16.30 15.81
C ALA A 154 3.26 16.71 17.08
N GLU A 155 2.46 17.79 17.01
CA GLU A 155 1.61 18.22 18.10
C GLU A 155 0.51 17.21 18.42
N GLU A 156 -0.21 16.71 17.40
CA GLU A 156 -1.23 15.68 17.58
C GLU A 156 -0.65 14.42 18.24
N ILE A 157 0.49 13.95 17.74
CA ILE A 157 1.17 12.77 18.27
C ILE A 157 1.55 13.00 19.74
N ALA A 158 2.25 14.09 20.07
CA ALA A 158 2.69 14.37 21.42
C ALA A 158 1.50 14.52 22.38
N ARG A 159 0.50 15.31 22.02
CA ARG A 159 -0.66 15.58 22.88
C ARG A 159 -1.54 14.35 23.05
N CYS A 160 -1.73 13.54 22.01
CA CYS A 160 -2.47 12.29 22.09
C CYS A 160 -1.69 11.19 22.80
N TRP A 161 -0.36 11.18 22.71
CA TRP A 161 0.49 10.28 23.50
C TRP A 161 0.31 10.53 25.00
N ASN A 162 0.40 11.76 25.43
CA ASN A 162 0.26 12.16 26.84
C ASN A 162 -1.17 12.06 27.34
N GLY A 163 -2.16 12.49 26.55
CA GLY A 163 -3.56 12.66 26.97
C GLY A 163 -4.54 11.58 26.49
N GLY A 164 -4.07 10.59 25.70
CA GLY A 164 -4.92 9.61 25.04
C GLY A 164 -5.53 10.16 23.73
N PRO A 165 -6.42 9.39 23.05
CA PRO A 165 -6.94 9.72 21.70
C PRO A 165 -7.60 11.10 21.56
N ARG A 166 -8.06 11.69 22.69
CA ARG A 166 -8.60 13.05 22.75
C ARG A 166 -7.65 14.03 23.41
N GLY A 167 -6.33 13.81 23.26
CA GLY A 167 -5.33 14.68 23.86
C GLY A 167 -5.43 16.13 23.37
N MET A 168 -5.81 16.35 22.11
CA MET A 168 -5.98 17.69 21.54
C MET A 168 -7.09 18.52 22.23
N ASP A 169 -8.07 17.87 22.86
CA ASP A 169 -9.15 18.55 23.57
C ASP A 169 -8.76 18.97 25.00
N LYS A 170 -7.56 18.58 25.46
CA LYS A 170 -7.12 18.81 26.84
C LYS A 170 -6.07 19.92 26.91
N GLU A 171 -6.33 20.99 27.69
CA GLU A 171 -5.39 22.09 27.87
C GLU A 171 -4.07 21.62 28.48
N ALA A 172 -4.11 20.69 29.44
CA ALA A 172 -2.94 20.15 30.11
C ALA A 172 -1.92 19.52 29.16
N THR A 173 -2.35 18.98 28.02
CA THR A 173 -1.46 18.38 27.02
C THR A 173 -0.72 19.41 26.17
N SER A 174 -1.19 20.66 26.11
CA SER A 174 -0.46 21.76 25.47
C SER A 174 0.86 22.05 26.20
N TYR A 175 0.84 21.97 27.52
CA TYR A 175 2.06 22.13 28.34
C TYR A 175 3.07 21.01 28.07
N TYR A 176 2.58 19.79 27.88
CA TYR A 176 3.43 18.67 27.49
C TYR A 176 4.02 18.87 26.10
N TRP A 177 3.21 19.33 25.15
CA TRP A 177 3.67 19.66 23.81
C TRP A 177 4.79 20.69 23.79
N ASN A 178 4.67 21.77 24.56
CA ASN A 178 5.71 22.78 24.63
C ASN A 178 7.06 22.19 25.08
N LYS A 179 7.06 21.23 26.03
CA LYS A 179 8.29 20.54 26.44
C LYS A 179 8.89 19.70 25.30
N VAL A 180 8.05 19.02 24.54
CA VAL A 180 8.52 18.22 23.39
C VAL A 180 9.08 19.12 22.30
N GLN A 181 8.43 20.26 22.04
CA GLN A 181 8.85 21.24 21.04
C GLN A 181 10.21 21.85 21.38
N ASP A 182 10.48 22.17 22.62
CA ASP A 182 11.80 22.67 23.07
C ASP A 182 12.95 21.70 22.74
N HIS A 183 12.66 20.38 22.66
CA HIS A 183 13.63 19.36 22.29
C HIS A 183 13.67 19.06 20.79
N LEU A 184 12.67 19.47 20.01
CA LEU A 184 12.70 19.37 18.56
C LEU A 184 13.54 20.49 17.93
N ASP A 185 13.58 21.66 18.60
CA ASP A 185 14.25 22.86 18.11
C ASP A 185 15.72 22.95 18.60
N SER A 186 16.18 22.00 19.43
CA SER A 186 17.54 21.94 20.00
C SER A 186 18.48 21.05 19.18
#